data_222fe0db3462e7996d57be138654568e
#
_entry.id   222fe0db3462e7996d57be138654568e
#
_cell.length_a   1.000
_cell.length_b   1.000
_cell.length_c   1.000
_cell.angle_alpha   90.00
_cell.angle_beta   90.00
_cell.angle_gamma   90.00
#
_symmetry.space_group_name_H-M   'P 1'
#
loop_
_entity.id
_entity.type
_entity.pdbx_description
1 polymer ?
#
loop_
_entity_poly.entity_id
_entity_poly.type
_entity_poly.pdbx_seq_one_letter_code
_entity_poly.pdbx_strand_id
1 'polypeptide(L)'
;MEKYDLIIVGAGPAGIFTAVELLRRGSKKHILLVEKGKPVEKRHCPKAEIGHCVNCRPTCAITTGFSGAGAFSDGKLSLSYEVGGDLPSLIGEEFAQELIDYTDKIYLEFGADPHVEGIYTGEDIKEIRKNAIHAGLKLVDCPIRHLGTEKAQQLYLAIQNYLADNGVEMLFSTECENIILEDEECRGVLLRQGNGEPRAVYGDTVVIGTGRRGADWLEKICAEHHIAHKPGTVDIGVRVECRNEVMEKVNKVLYESKLIGYPKPWKNKVRTFCQNPGGFVAQENYDNDLAVVNGHSFKEKKSENTNLAILVSHNFTEPFNQPIAYAQKVGELTNMLGAGHIMVQRYGDILDGKRTWAKELAQSNVKPTLKDAVAGDITAAMPYRAMTNIIEFIKMLDMVVPGFAANETLLYSPELKFYSNKVKMDSNLDTNIKGLHCLGDSSGWTRGLMMASVMGVLMGRKLAEKEGC
;
A
#
# COMPACT_ATOMS: atom_id res chain seq x y z
N MET A 1 38.90 -2.00 7.53
CA MET A 1 37.42 -1.77 7.53
C MET A 1 36.91 -2.37 6.21
N GLU A 2 35.91 -3.25 6.31
CA GLU A 2 35.28 -3.76 5.10
C GLU A 2 34.55 -2.59 4.43
N LYS A 3 34.83 -2.39 3.15
CA LYS A 3 34.19 -1.37 2.32
C LYS A 3 33.40 -2.07 1.22
N TYR A 4 32.13 -1.69 1.09
CA TYR A 4 31.25 -2.18 0.04
C TYR A 4 31.13 -1.15 -1.10
N ASP A 5 30.85 -1.61 -2.30
CA ASP A 5 30.48 -0.71 -3.40
C ASP A 5 29.03 -0.23 -3.26
N LEU A 6 28.18 -1.11 -2.69
CA LEU A 6 26.78 -0.86 -2.50
C LEU A 6 26.27 -1.43 -1.18
N ILE A 7 25.60 -0.60 -0.39
CA ILE A 7 24.85 -1.02 0.80
C ILE A 7 23.37 -0.83 0.53
N ILE A 8 22.59 -1.90 0.64
CA ILE A 8 21.12 -1.88 0.52
C ILE A 8 20.51 -2.09 1.89
N VAL A 9 19.74 -1.12 2.37
CA VAL A 9 19.04 -1.18 3.66
C VAL A 9 17.57 -1.55 3.42
N GLY A 10 17.20 -2.76 3.82
CA GLY A 10 15.89 -3.35 3.65
C GLY A 10 15.83 -4.38 2.53
N ALA A 11 15.55 -5.64 2.90
CA ALA A 11 15.33 -6.76 1.99
C ALA A 11 13.85 -6.90 1.60
N GLY A 12 13.16 -5.78 1.37
CA GLY A 12 11.88 -5.74 0.69
C GLY A 12 12.04 -5.79 -0.84
N PRO A 13 10.93 -5.81 -1.61
CA PRO A 13 11.00 -5.92 -3.06
C PRO A 13 11.94 -4.91 -3.74
N ALA A 14 11.94 -3.65 -3.29
CA ALA A 14 12.82 -2.62 -3.86
C ALA A 14 14.30 -2.96 -3.70
N GLY A 15 14.76 -3.32 -2.50
CA GLY A 15 16.14 -3.69 -2.24
C GLY A 15 16.55 -4.97 -2.95
N ILE A 16 15.71 -6.00 -2.89
CA ILE A 16 15.93 -7.29 -3.55
C ILE A 16 16.12 -7.11 -5.06
N PHE A 17 15.19 -6.41 -5.71
CA PHE A 17 15.22 -6.25 -7.16
C PHE A 17 16.33 -5.30 -7.64
N THR A 18 16.84 -4.41 -6.78
CA THR A 18 18.08 -3.66 -7.05
C THR A 18 19.26 -4.62 -7.18
N ALA A 19 19.43 -5.54 -6.24
CA ALA A 19 20.51 -6.52 -6.28
C ALA A 19 20.34 -7.52 -7.44
N VAL A 20 19.12 -8.05 -7.64
CA VAL A 20 18.81 -8.98 -8.75
C VAL A 20 19.17 -8.37 -10.10
N GLU A 21 18.75 -7.13 -10.37
CA GLU A 21 19.00 -6.48 -11.67
C GLU A 21 20.48 -6.19 -11.88
N LEU A 22 21.21 -5.77 -10.84
CA LEU A 22 22.68 -5.59 -10.92
C LEU A 22 23.38 -6.90 -11.33
N LEU A 23 23.05 -8.01 -10.68
CA LEU A 23 23.62 -9.32 -11.00
C LEU A 23 23.29 -9.76 -12.42
N ARG A 24 22.03 -9.55 -12.85
CA ARG A 24 21.57 -9.89 -14.22
C ARG A 24 22.32 -9.08 -15.29
N ARG A 25 22.78 -7.88 -14.97
CA ARG A 25 23.61 -7.03 -15.84
C ARG A 25 25.10 -7.32 -15.75
N GLY A 26 25.49 -8.31 -14.95
CA GLY A 26 26.88 -8.73 -14.83
C GLY A 26 27.74 -7.84 -13.92
N SER A 27 27.14 -6.97 -13.11
CA SER A 27 27.86 -6.15 -12.13
C SER A 27 28.74 -7.01 -11.23
N LYS A 28 29.89 -6.51 -10.89
CA LYS A 28 30.87 -7.14 -9.97
C LYS A 28 30.96 -6.43 -8.63
N LYS A 29 30.01 -5.51 -8.35
CA LYS A 29 29.98 -4.78 -7.08
C LYS A 29 29.92 -5.72 -5.88
N HIS A 30 30.69 -5.36 -4.86
CA HIS A 30 30.57 -5.97 -3.54
C HIS A 30 29.35 -5.39 -2.85
N ILE A 31 28.26 -6.18 -2.78
CA ILE A 31 26.93 -5.76 -2.31
C ILE A 31 26.66 -6.30 -0.91
N LEU A 32 26.31 -5.40 0.00
CA LEU A 32 25.76 -5.73 1.31
C LEU A 32 24.26 -5.44 1.34
N LEU A 33 23.46 -6.44 1.68
CA LEU A 33 22.00 -6.32 1.93
C LEU A 33 21.72 -6.46 3.42
N VAL A 34 21.19 -5.41 4.04
CA VAL A 34 20.89 -5.37 5.48
C VAL A 34 19.39 -5.51 5.70
N GLU A 35 18.98 -6.43 6.57
CA GLU A 35 17.58 -6.65 6.90
C GLU A 35 17.35 -6.76 8.42
N LYS A 36 16.40 -5.98 8.92
CA LYS A 36 16.03 -5.96 10.35
C LYS A 36 15.41 -7.27 10.82
N GLY A 37 14.71 -7.97 9.95
CA GLY A 37 14.06 -9.24 10.25
C GLY A 37 14.91 -10.45 9.87
N LYS A 38 14.25 -11.59 9.74
CA LYS A 38 14.88 -12.90 9.50
C LYS A 38 14.88 -13.26 8.00
N PRO A 39 15.75 -14.20 7.57
CA PRO A 39 15.65 -14.81 6.25
C PRO A 39 14.33 -15.59 6.10
N VAL A 40 13.90 -15.84 4.85
CA VAL A 40 12.55 -16.39 4.55
C VAL A 40 12.26 -17.66 5.36
N GLU A 41 13.18 -18.60 5.37
CA GLU A 41 13.03 -19.93 5.99
C GLU A 41 12.93 -19.88 7.52
N LYS A 42 13.35 -18.78 8.14
CA LYS A 42 13.27 -18.57 9.60
C LYS A 42 12.11 -17.67 10.02
N ARG A 43 11.27 -17.24 9.07
CA ARG A 43 10.10 -16.41 9.35
C ARG A 43 8.91 -17.32 9.65
N HIS A 44 8.37 -17.22 10.85
CA HIS A 44 7.22 -18.00 11.29
C HIS A 44 6.29 -17.13 12.13
N CYS A 45 4.98 -17.18 11.83
CA CYS A 45 3.96 -16.47 12.59
C CYS A 45 3.15 -17.46 13.44
N PRO A 46 3.24 -17.38 14.76
CA PRO A 46 2.54 -18.33 15.64
C PRO A 46 1.00 -18.16 15.61
N LYS A 47 0.46 -17.08 15.04
CA LYS A 47 -0.98 -16.86 14.93
C LYS A 47 -1.71 -18.03 14.25
N ALA A 48 -1.08 -18.69 13.27
CA ALA A 48 -1.69 -19.81 12.57
C ALA A 48 -1.93 -21.01 13.49
N GLU A 49 -1.10 -21.20 14.52
CA GLU A 49 -1.16 -22.32 15.46
C GLU A 49 -2.04 -22.01 16.68
N ILE A 50 -1.92 -20.79 17.22
CA ILE A 50 -2.57 -20.40 18.48
C ILE A 50 -3.84 -19.56 18.29
N GLY A 51 -4.19 -19.19 17.05
CA GLY A 51 -5.44 -18.49 16.70
C GLY A 51 -5.44 -16.98 16.93
N HIS A 52 -4.47 -16.40 17.64
CA HIS A 52 -4.38 -14.96 17.90
C HIS A 52 -2.97 -14.40 17.72
N CYS A 53 -2.87 -13.07 17.51
CA CYS A 53 -1.58 -12.40 17.37
C CYS A 53 -0.90 -12.24 18.74
N VAL A 54 0.40 -12.59 18.82
CA VAL A 54 1.22 -12.46 20.04
C VAL A 54 2.08 -11.19 20.06
N ASN A 55 1.89 -10.30 19.07
CA ASN A 55 2.64 -9.06 18.96
C ASN A 55 4.17 -9.25 19.02
N CYS A 56 4.67 -10.08 18.10
CA CYS A 56 6.08 -10.52 18.07
C CYS A 56 7.06 -9.36 18.21
N ARG A 57 8.10 -9.56 19.03
CA ARG A 57 9.20 -8.60 19.20
C ARG A 57 10.54 -9.29 18.91
N PRO A 58 11.58 -8.59 18.44
CA PRO A 58 11.61 -7.14 18.11
C PRO A 58 10.87 -6.80 16.80
N THR A 59 10.54 -7.78 15.96
CA THR A 59 9.91 -7.59 14.65
C THR A 59 8.76 -8.55 14.39
N CYS A 60 7.76 -8.12 13.65
CA CYS A 60 6.66 -8.97 13.18
C CYS A 60 7.13 -9.88 12.06
N ALA A 61 7.04 -11.20 12.23
CA ALA A 61 7.48 -12.19 11.26
C ALA A 61 6.73 -12.12 9.89
N ILE A 62 5.51 -11.56 9.87
CA ILE A 62 4.74 -11.41 8.61
C ILE A 62 5.21 -10.19 7.81
N THR A 63 5.50 -9.07 8.47
CA THR A 63 5.74 -7.79 7.79
C THR A 63 7.21 -7.43 7.63
N THR A 64 8.11 -8.08 8.37
CA THR A 64 9.53 -7.73 8.46
C THR A 64 10.40 -8.98 8.26
N GLY A 65 11.44 -8.85 7.45
CA GLY A 65 12.32 -9.93 7.01
C GLY A 65 12.48 -9.95 5.50
N PHE A 66 13.26 -10.89 4.98
CA PHE A 66 13.48 -11.00 3.53
C PHE A 66 12.13 -11.09 2.79
N SER A 67 11.95 -10.33 1.72
CA SER A 67 10.73 -10.06 0.98
C SER A 67 9.75 -9.05 1.61
N GLY A 68 10.03 -8.50 2.80
CA GLY A 68 9.05 -7.68 3.50
C GLY A 68 7.75 -8.45 3.77
N ALA A 69 6.59 -7.85 3.50
CA ALA A 69 5.30 -8.54 3.59
C ALA A 69 5.01 -9.50 2.42
N GLY A 70 5.82 -9.48 1.35
CA GLY A 70 5.55 -10.18 0.09
C GLY A 70 5.39 -11.68 0.23
N ALA A 71 6.27 -12.36 0.98
CA ALA A 71 6.22 -13.81 1.16
C ALA A 71 5.08 -14.30 2.06
N PHE A 72 4.44 -13.42 2.82
CA PHE A 72 3.42 -13.77 3.81
C PHE A 72 2.07 -13.08 3.59
N SER A 73 1.90 -12.47 2.44
CA SER A 73 0.64 -11.90 1.97
C SER A 73 0.08 -12.74 0.81
N ASP A 74 -1.09 -12.37 0.32
CA ASP A 74 -1.67 -12.91 -0.92
C ASP A 74 -0.78 -12.69 -2.15
N GLY A 75 0.21 -11.79 -2.03
CA GLY A 75 1.23 -11.58 -3.06
C GLY A 75 0.67 -11.01 -4.35
N LYS A 76 -0.17 -9.97 -4.27
CA LYS A 76 -0.74 -9.29 -5.44
C LYS A 76 0.32 -8.50 -6.20
N LEU A 77 0.60 -8.90 -7.43
CA LEU A 77 1.40 -8.16 -8.39
C LEU A 77 0.47 -7.44 -9.36
N SER A 78 0.35 -6.12 -9.22
CA SER A 78 -0.43 -5.30 -10.16
C SER A 78 0.37 -5.06 -11.43
N LEU A 79 -0.14 -5.47 -12.58
CA LEU A 79 0.56 -5.42 -13.87
C LEU A 79 0.20 -4.17 -14.70
N SER A 80 -0.16 -3.08 -14.01
CA SER A 80 -0.52 -1.81 -14.67
C SER A 80 0.14 -0.64 -13.97
N TYR A 81 0.70 0.29 -14.74
CA TYR A 81 1.29 1.54 -14.24
C TYR A 81 0.27 2.45 -13.53
N GLU A 82 -1.02 2.28 -13.79
CA GLU A 82 -2.11 3.03 -13.13
C GLU A 82 -2.34 2.58 -11.67
N VAL A 83 -1.63 1.54 -11.22
CA VAL A 83 -1.76 0.96 -9.88
C VAL A 83 -0.39 0.85 -9.24
N GLY A 84 -0.27 1.33 -8.00
CA GLY A 84 0.95 1.08 -7.22
C GLY A 84 1.81 2.30 -6.95
N GLY A 85 1.25 3.50 -6.99
CA GLY A 85 1.94 4.73 -6.58
C GLY A 85 2.16 5.72 -7.72
N ASP A 86 3.12 6.62 -7.53
CA ASP A 86 3.35 7.78 -8.40
C ASP A 86 4.66 7.67 -9.20
N LEU A 87 5.34 6.54 -9.18
CA LEU A 87 6.57 6.34 -9.93
C LEU A 87 6.43 6.71 -11.43
N PRO A 88 5.30 6.40 -12.10
CA PRO A 88 5.10 6.80 -13.49
C PRO A 88 5.18 8.32 -13.73
N SER A 89 4.84 9.14 -12.74
CA SER A 89 4.97 10.61 -12.85
C SER A 89 6.43 11.09 -12.88
N LEU A 90 7.37 10.26 -12.42
CA LEU A 90 8.80 10.57 -12.39
C LEU A 90 9.52 10.09 -13.65
N ILE A 91 9.11 8.93 -14.18
CA ILE A 91 9.86 8.23 -15.26
C ILE A 91 9.09 8.13 -16.59
N GLY A 92 7.80 8.50 -16.61
CA GLY A 92 6.90 8.33 -17.74
C GLY A 92 6.08 7.03 -17.66
N GLU A 93 4.85 7.08 -18.20
CA GLU A 93 3.89 5.98 -18.10
C GLU A 93 4.31 4.77 -18.96
N GLU A 94 4.75 5.02 -20.19
CA GLU A 94 5.20 3.97 -21.12
C GLU A 94 6.40 3.20 -20.54
N PHE A 95 7.41 3.94 -20.10
CA PHE A 95 8.59 3.31 -19.52
C PHE A 95 8.30 2.59 -18.20
N ALA A 96 7.37 3.11 -17.39
CA ALA A 96 6.91 2.40 -16.20
C ALA A 96 6.24 1.06 -16.55
N GLN A 97 5.42 1.01 -17.63
CA GLN A 97 4.80 -0.23 -18.10
C GLN A 97 5.84 -1.23 -18.63
N GLU A 98 6.82 -0.78 -19.42
CA GLU A 98 7.92 -1.63 -19.87
C GLU A 98 8.69 -2.27 -18.71
N LEU A 99 8.95 -1.49 -17.66
CA LEU A 99 9.60 -1.99 -16.45
C LEU A 99 8.73 -2.97 -15.66
N ILE A 100 7.41 -2.77 -15.63
CA ILE A 100 6.45 -3.71 -15.03
C ILE A 100 6.51 -5.05 -15.78
N ASP A 101 6.42 -5.01 -17.11
CA ASP A 101 6.44 -6.20 -17.96
C ASP A 101 7.76 -6.97 -17.83
N TYR A 102 8.87 -6.25 -17.71
CA TYR A 102 10.18 -6.83 -17.46
C TYR A 102 10.27 -7.45 -16.06
N THR A 103 9.80 -6.75 -15.05
CA THR A 103 9.83 -7.22 -13.66
C THR A 103 8.92 -8.44 -13.48
N ASP A 104 7.77 -8.48 -14.16
CA ASP A 104 6.87 -9.62 -14.15
C ASP A 104 7.53 -10.88 -14.74
N LYS A 105 8.34 -10.73 -15.81
CA LYS A 105 9.14 -11.84 -16.37
C LYS A 105 10.13 -12.39 -15.34
N ILE A 106 10.75 -11.52 -14.55
CA ILE A 106 11.65 -11.99 -13.48
C ILE A 106 10.87 -12.80 -12.44
N TYR A 107 9.69 -12.34 -12.02
CA TYR A 107 8.84 -13.12 -11.11
C TYR A 107 8.44 -14.48 -11.69
N LEU A 108 8.12 -14.54 -12.98
CA LEU A 108 7.81 -15.80 -13.69
C LEU A 108 9.01 -16.74 -13.73
N GLU A 109 10.23 -16.23 -13.99
CA GLU A 109 11.46 -17.02 -13.98
C GLU A 109 11.76 -17.66 -12.61
N PHE A 110 11.38 -16.96 -11.51
CA PHE A 110 11.47 -17.49 -10.15
C PHE A 110 10.27 -18.35 -9.72
N GLY A 111 9.34 -18.65 -10.63
CA GLY A 111 8.26 -19.60 -10.40
C GLY A 111 6.90 -19.00 -10.03
N ALA A 112 6.66 -17.73 -10.33
CA ALA A 112 5.33 -17.15 -10.21
C ALA A 112 4.32 -17.86 -11.15
N ASP A 113 3.05 -17.92 -10.71
CA ASP A 113 1.99 -18.50 -11.52
C ASP A 113 1.73 -17.63 -12.77
N PRO A 114 1.68 -18.20 -13.98
CA PRO A 114 1.43 -17.44 -15.21
C PRO A 114 0.00 -16.88 -15.31
N HIS A 115 -0.93 -17.36 -14.48
CA HIS A 115 -2.31 -16.89 -14.49
C HIS A 115 -2.42 -15.41 -14.08
N VAL A 116 -3.19 -14.63 -14.82
CA VAL A 116 -3.48 -13.21 -14.55
C VAL A 116 -4.99 -13.03 -14.46
N GLU A 117 -5.44 -12.46 -13.36
CA GLU A 117 -6.82 -12.04 -13.17
C GLU A 117 -7.00 -10.55 -13.50
N GLY A 118 -8.26 -10.12 -13.66
CA GLY A 118 -8.55 -8.70 -13.90
C GLY A 118 -8.22 -8.21 -15.31
N ILE A 119 -8.13 -9.11 -16.27
CA ILE A 119 -8.08 -8.77 -17.69
C ILE A 119 -9.51 -8.50 -18.16
N TYR A 120 -9.83 -7.23 -18.31
CA TYR A 120 -11.19 -6.78 -18.55
C TYR A 120 -11.53 -6.74 -20.05
N THR A 121 -12.05 -7.87 -20.55
CA THR A 121 -12.51 -8.05 -21.94
C THR A 121 -13.96 -8.54 -21.96
N GLY A 122 -14.71 -8.18 -23.02
CA GLY A 122 -16.10 -8.61 -23.20
C GLY A 122 -17.10 -7.46 -23.24
N GLU A 123 -18.33 -7.75 -23.69
CA GLU A 123 -19.36 -6.73 -23.89
C GLU A 123 -19.86 -6.13 -22.56
N ASP A 124 -20.01 -6.96 -21.52
CA ASP A 124 -20.45 -6.49 -20.20
C ASP A 124 -19.48 -5.46 -19.60
N ILE A 125 -18.17 -5.67 -19.82
CA ILE A 125 -17.14 -4.74 -19.34
C ILE A 125 -17.14 -3.44 -20.15
N LYS A 126 -17.36 -3.54 -21.48
CA LYS A 126 -17.53 -2.36 -22.32
C LYS A 126 -18.72 -1.53 -21.88
N GLU A 127 -19.84 -2.18 -21.50
CA GLU A 127 -21.01 -1.47 -20.98
C GLU A 127 -20.71 -0.78 -19.66
N ILE A 128 -20.07 -1.47 -18.69
CA ILE A 128 -19.67 -0.86 -17.43
C ILE A 128 -18.72 0.31 -17.68
N ARG A 129 -17.75 0.18 -18.56
CA ARG A 129 -16.82 1.25 -18.93
C ARG A 129 -17.56 2.44 -19.56
N LYS A 130 -18.51 2.19 -20.47
CA LYS A 130 -19.34 3.23 -21.08
C LYS A 130 -20.15 3.99 -20.01
N ASN A 131 -20.76 3.25 -19.07
CA ASN A 131 -21.52 3.87 -17.98
C ASN A 131 -20.61 4.67 -17.05
N ALA A 132 -19.41 4.16 -16.76
CA ALA A 132 -18.41 4.91 -15.99
C ALA A 132 -18.02 6.22 -16.67
N ILE A 133 -17.73 6.21 -17.98
CA ILE A 133 -17.42 7.42 -18.76
C ILE A 133 -18.60 8.40 -18.71
N HIS A 134 -19.83 7.93 -18.88
CA HIS A 134 -21.04 8.76 -18.79
C HIS A 134 -21.20 9.42 -17.41
N ALA A 135 -20.85 8.68 -16.35
CA ALA A 135 -20.85 9.15 -14.97
C ALA A 135 -19.65 10.08 -14.64
N GLY A 136 -18.74 10.32 -15.58
CA GLY A 136 -17.51 11.08 -15.33
C GLY A 136 -16.48 10.32 -14.48
N LEU A 137 -16.55 8.98 -14.51
CA LEU A 137 -15.63 8.07 -13.82
C LEU A 137 -14.70 7.38 -14.83
N LYS A 138 -13.50 7.02 -14.36
CA LYS A 138 -12.57 6.17 -15.09
C LYS A 138 -12.57 4.78 -14.43
N LEU A 139 -12.95 3.74 -15.19
CA LEU A 139 -12.68 2.35 -14.81
C LEU A 139 -11.22 2.03 -15.15
N VAL A 140 -10.43 1.72 -14.14
CA VAL A 140 -9.02 1.36 -14.28
C VAL A 140 -8.90 -0.15 -14.45
N ASP A 141 -8.18 -0.56 -15.47
CA ASP A 141 -7.81 -1.96 -15.66
C ASP A 141 -6.81 -2.36 -14.57
N CYS A 142 -7.12 -3.45 -13.87
CA CYS A 142 -6.31 -3.96 -12.77
C CYS A 142 -5.90 -5.42 -13.05
N PRO A 143 -5.06 -5.69 -14.05
CA PRO A 143 -4.52 -7.03 -14.22
C PRO A 143 -3.63 -7.36 -13.04
N ILE A 144 -3.89 -8.51 -12.41
CA ILE A 144 -3.23 -8.93 -11.17
C ILE A 144 -2.74 -10.37 -11.33
N ARG A 145 -1.47 -10.58 -11.00
CA ARG A 145 -0.91 -11.89 -10.77
C ARG A 145 -0.88 -12.17 -9.28
N HIS A 146 -1.45 -13.29 -8.86
CA HIS A 146 -1.40 -13.74 -7.47
C HIS A 146 -0.23 -14.70 -7.29
N LEU A 147 0.66 -14.41 -6.34
CA LEU A 147 1.71 -15.35 -5.97
C LEU A 147 1.17 -16.49 -5.10
N GLY A 148 0.16 -16.21 -4.25
CA GLY A 148 -0.31 -17.12 -3.21
C GLY A 148 0.71 -17.29 -2.09
N THR A 149 0.26 -17.46 -0.84
CA THR A 149 1.15 -17.37 0.33
C THR A 149 2.25 -18.44 0.32
N GLU A 150 1.92 -19.70 0.04
CA GLU A 150 2.91 -20.79 0.06
C GLU A 150 3.90 -20.69 -1.11
N LYS A 151 3.40 -20.42 -2.32
CA LYS A 151 4.24 -20.22 -3.49
C LYS A 151 5.10 -18.98 -3.39
N ALA A 152 4.60 -17.90 -2.77
CA ALA A 152 5.36 -16.69 -2.53
C ALA A 152 6.58 -16.94 -1.64
N GLN A 153 6.44 -17.76 -0.59
CA GLN A 153 7.58 -18.13 0.26
C GLN A 153 8.65 -18.90 -0.52
N GLN A 154 8.25 -19.88 -1.35
CA GLN A 154 9.16 -20.65 -2.20
C GLN A 154 9.87 -19.76 -3.22
N LEU A 155 9.14 -18.87 -3.87
CA LEU A 155 9.67 -17.91 -4.84
C LEU A 155 10.71 -16.98 -4.20
N TYR A 156 10.39 -16.38 -3.06
CA TYR A 156 11.33 -15.48 -2.39
C TYR A 156 12.51 -16.22 -1.77
N LEU A 157 12.36 -17.48 -1.37
CA LEU A 157 13.49 -18.32 -0.97
C LEU A 157 14.42 -18.60 -2.17
N ALA A 158 13.86 -18.87 -3.35
CA ALA A 158 14.67 -19.02 -4.57
C ALA A 158 15.44 -17.74 -4.92
N ILE A 159 14.82 -16.57 -4.78
CA ILE A 159 15.50 -15.28 -4.98
C ILE A 159 16.61 -15.08 -3.92
N GLN A 160 16.33 -15.37 -2.65
CA GLN A 160 17.33 -15.26 -1.58
C GLN A 160 18.55 -16.12 -1.86
N ASN A 161 18.35 -17.37 -2.26
CA ASN A 161 19.44 -18.28 -2.63
C ASN A 161 20.20 -17.77 -3.84
N TYR A 162 19.49 -17.30 -4.88
CA TYR A 162 20.12 -16.71 -6.05
C TYR A 162 21.07 -15.54 -5.69
N LEU A 163 20.65 -14.65 -4.79
CA LEU A 163 21.50 -13.55 -4.34
C LEU A 163 22.73 -14.07 -3.57
N ALA A 164 22.54 -15.02 -2.66
CA ALA A 164 23.62 -15.62 -1.89
C ALA A 164 24.65 -16.34 -2.79
N ASP A 165 24.17 -17.15 -3.74
CA ASP A 165 25.01 -17.93 -4.66
C ASP A 165 25.81 -17.01 -5.62
N ASN A 166 25.34 -15.78 -5.84
CA ASN A 166 26.03 -14.76 -6.66
C ASN A 166 26.80 -13.73 -5.82
N GLY A 167 27.09 -14.02 -4.55
CA GLY A 167 28.01 -13.26 -3.73
C GLY A 167 27.46 -12.01 -3.06
N VAL A 168 26.12 -11.85 -2.99
CA VAL A 168 25.52 -10.78 -2.19
C VAL A 168 25.62 -11.16 -0.71
N GLU A 169 26.31 -10.35 0.07
CA GLU A 169 26.35 -10.51 1.53
C GLU A 169 25.05 -10.03 2.15
N MET A 170 24.44 -10.85 3.02
CA MET A 170 23.17 -10.53 3.65
C MET A 170 23.29 -10.57 5.17
N LEU A 171 23.00 -9.44 5.82
CA LEU A 171 22.96 -9.32 7.28
C LEU A 171 21.50 -9.27 7.74
N PHE A 172 21.04 -10.36 8.35
CA PHE A 172 19.72 -10.47 8.96
C PHE A 172 19.74 -10.11 10.44
N SER A 173 18.55 -9.82 10.98
CA SER A 173 18.38 -9.37 12.37
C SER A 173 19.30 -8.19 12.73
N THR A 174 19.51 -7.32 11.71
CA THR A 174 20.41 -6.17 11.78
C THR A 174 19.64 -4.92 11.42
N GLU A 175 19.60 -3.98 12.36
CA GLU A 175 18.90 -2.70 12.19
C GLU A 175 19.86 -1.62 11.71
N CYS A 176 19.43 -0.84 10.73
CA CYS A 176 20.10 0.41 10.38
C CYS A 176 19.57 1.51 11.30
N GLU A 177 20.45 2.06 12.13
CA GLU A 177 20.08 3.13 13.06
C GLU A 177 20.17 4.50 12.41
N ASN A 178 21.23 4.70 11.61
CA ASN A 178 21.47 5.98 10.96
C ASN A 178 22.30 5.80 9.69
N ILE A 179 22.39 6.86 8.87
CA ILE A 179 23.32 6.98 7.76
C ILE A 179 24.57 7.74 8.22
N ILE A 180 25.69 7.52 7.54
CA ILE A 180 26.95 8.22 7.79
C ILE A 180 27.17 9.20 6.64
N LEU A 181 27.22 10.50 6.97
CA LEU A 181 27.54 11.57 6.02
C LEU A 181 28.96 12.09 6.30
N GLU A 182 29.76 12.22 5.24
CA GLU A 182 31.05 12.89 5.24
C GLU A 182 31.08 13.84 4.05
N ASP A 183 31.41 15.11 4.29
CA ASP A 183 31.48 16.16 3.25
C ASP A 183 30.18 16.25 2.38
N GLU A 184 29.01 16.17 3.03
CA GLU A 184 27.68 16.16 2.41
C GLU A 184 27.41 14.98 1.46
N GLU A 185 28.23 13.94 1.50
CA GLU A 185 28.02 12.68 0.77
C GLU A 185 27.69 11.54 1.74
N CYS A 186 26.83 10.63 1.31
CA CYS A 186 26.54 9.40 2.07
C CYS A 186 27.68 8.40 1.84
N ARG A 187 28.36 8.02 2.92
CA ARG A 187 29.53 7.14 2.91
C ARG A 187 29.29 5.81 3.61
N GLY A 188 28.12 5.60 4.17
CA GLY A 188 27.84 4.36 4.86
C GLY A 188 26.63 4.44 5.76
N VAL A 189 26.53 3.45 6.64
CA VAL A 189 25.43 3.28 7.58
C VAL A 189 25.93 2.86 8.96
N LEU A 190 25.15 3.18 10.00
CA LEU A 190 25.36 2.72 11.35
C LEU A 190 24.44 1.53 11.61
N LEU A 191 25.00 0.36 11.82
CA LEU A 191 24.27 -0.90 11.96
C LEU A 191 24.35 -1.44 13.39
N ARG A 192 23.22 -1.94 13.90
CA ARG A 192 23.16 -2.68 15.15
C ARG A 192 22.57 -4.07 14.95
N GLN A 193 23.26 -5.09 15.39
CA GLN A 193 22.80 -6.46 15.35
C GLN A 193 22.30 -6.89 16.74
N GLY A 194 21.01 -7.19 16.83
CA GLY A 194 20.39 -7.57 18.10
C GLY A 194 20.58 -6.50 19.21
N ASN A 195 21.13 -6.91 20.35
CA ASN A 195 21.44 -6.01 21.48
C ASN A 195 22.91 -5.56 21.48
N GLY A 196 23.64 -5.75 20.37
CA GLY A 196 25.04 -5.35 20.27
C GLY A 196 25.23 -3.84 20.16
N GLU A 197 26.48 -3.38 20.26
CA GLU A 197 26.82 -1.98 20.02
C GLU A 197 26.71 -1.64 18.54
N PRO A 198 26.28 -0.41 18.21
CA PRO A 198 26.26 0.05 16.82
C PRO A 198 27.65 0.06 16.19
N ARG A 199 27.75 -0.39 14.95
CA ARG A 199 29.01 -0.36 14.19
C ARG A 199 28.84 0.39 12.88
N ALA A 200 29.85 1.16 12.49
CA ALA A 200 29.90 1.82 11.19
C ALA A 200 30.27 0.82 10.10
N VAL A 201 29.54 0.85 8.99
CA VAL A 201 29.82 0.10 7.77
C VAL A 201 29.86 1.10 6.61
N TYR A 202 30.96 1.09 5.87
CA TYR A 202 31.21 2.06 4.80
C TYR A 202 30.89 1.49 3.42
N GLY A 203 30.39 2.35 2.54
CA GLY A 203 30.09 2.00 1.15
C GLY A 203 30.00 3.22 0.26
N ASP A 204 30.28 3.03 -1.03
CA ASP A 204 30.28 4.14 -2.00
C ASP A 204 28.86 4.62 -2.35
N THR A 205 27.88 3.72 -2.25
CA THR A 205 26.45 4.01 -2.49
C THR A 205 25.59 3.35 -1.42
N VAL A 206 24.60 4.06 -0.93
CA VAL A 206 23.59 3.56 0.01
C VAL A 206 22.20 3.66 -0.61
N VAL A 207 21.50 2.55 -0.64
CA VAL A 207 20.10 2.45 -1.11
C VAL A 207 19.20 2.09 0.06
N ILE A 208 18.23 2.94 0.38
CA ILE A 208 17.27 2.72 1.45
C ILE A 208 15.94 2.24 0.84
N GLY A 209 15.53 1.00 1.19
CA GLY A 209 14.29 0.38 0.73
C GLY A 209 13.52 -0.30 1.86
N THR A 210 13.28 0.42 2.97
CA THR A 210 12.76 -0.12 4.25
C THR A 210 11.25 -0.35 4.26
N GLY A 211 10.54 -0.05 3.18
CA GLY A 211 9.11 -0.27 3.05
C GLY A 211 8.27 0.53 4.07
N ARG A 212 6.99 0.21 4.17
CA ARG A 212 6.06 0.96 5.04
C ARG A 212 6.42 0.91 6.52
N ARG A 213 7.00 -0.19 6.99
CA ARG A 213 7.44 -0.32 8.40
C ARG A 213 8.65 0.53 8.75
N GLY A 214 9.44 0.92 7.76
CA GLY A 214 10.57 1.81 7.95
C GLY A 214 10.28 3.26 7.56
N ALA A 215 9.03 3.62 7.27
CA ALA A 215 8.66 4.97 6.82
C ALA A 215 8.94 6.03 7.89
N ASP A 216 8.56 5.79 9.13
CA ASP A 216 8.77 6.71 10.25
C ASP A 216 10.26 6.90 10.54
N TRP A 217 11.04 5.81 10.44
CA TRP A 217 12.50 5.88 10.55
C TRP A 217 13.09 6.71 9.42
N LEU A 218 12.67 6.51 8.17
CA LEU A 218 13.16 7.30 7.03
C LEU A 218 12.75 8.77 7.16
N GLU A 219 11.56 9.07 7.65
CA GLU A 219 11.14 10.45 7.92
C GLU A 219 12.06 11.13 8.93
N LYS A 220 12.41 10.43 10.02
CA LYS A 220 13.38 10.90 11.01
C LYS A 220 14.74 11.16 10.38
N ILE A 221 15.25 10.23 9.57
CA ILE A 221 16.53 10.36 8.84
C ILE A 221 16.48 11.55 7.86
N CYS A 222 15.36 11.74 7.15
CA CYS A 222 15.18 12.89 6.27
C CYS A 222 15.25 14.21 7.02
N ALA A 223 14.62 14.30 8.19
CA ALA A 223 14.64 15.51 9.01
C ALA A 223 16.05 15.79 9.61
N GLU A 224 16.70 14.75 10.12
CA GLU A 224 18.01 14.85 10.76
C GLU A 224 19.11 15.25 9.79
N HIS A 225 19.09 14.68 8.59
CA HIS A 225 20.13 14.89 7.56
C HIS A 225 19.72 15.83 6.42
N HIS A 226 18.60 16.56 6.59
CA HIS A 226 18.11 17.52 5.59
C HIS A 226 17.89 16.91 4.20
N ILE A 227 17.46 15.64 4.14
CA ILE A 227 17.08 15.01 2.89
C ILE A 227 15.78 15.64 2.41
N ALA A 228 15.79 16.20 1.20
CA ALA A 228 14.66 16.92 0.66
C ALA A 228 13.46 15.99 0.44
N HIS A 229 12.31 16.31 1.01
CA HIS A 229 11.08 15.54 0.88
C HIS A 229 9.85 16.46 0.87
N LYS A 230 8.70 15.91 0.49
CA LYS A 230 7.41 16.56 0.57
C LYS A 230 6.51 15.76 1.51
N PRO A 231 5.58 16.40 2.22
CA PRO A 231 4.56 15.69 2.97
C PRO A 231 3.85 14.65 2.08
N GLY A 232 3.57 13.50 2.64
CA GLY A 232 2.78 12.47 1.98
C GLY A 232 1.33 12.91 1.76
N THR A 233 0.56 12.07 1.10
CA THR A 233 -0.90 12.21 1.01
C THR A 233 -1.58 11.32 2.03
N VAL A 234 -2.81 11.65 2.39
CA VAL A 234 -3.68 10.75 3.15
C VAL A 234 -4.97 10.55 2.39
N ASP A 235 -5.50 9.35 2.44
CA ASP A 235 -6.87 9.10 2.02
C ASP A 235 -7.76 9.02 3.26
N ILE A 236 -8.80 9.82 3.26
CA ILE A 236 -9.85 9.83 4.28
C ILE A 236 -11.13 9.42 3.60
N GLY A 237 -11.79 8.40 4.11
CA GLY A 237 -12.97 7.86 3.46
C GLY A 237 -13.87 7.05 4.37
N VAL A 238 -14.73 6.30 3.72
CA VAL A 238 -15.72 5.44 4.34
C VAL A 238 -15.69 4.06 3.70
N ARG A 239 -16.10 3.05 4.46
CA ARG A 239 -16.48 1.76 3.87
C ARG A 239 -17.96 1.78 3.59
N VAL A 240 -18.34 1.45 2.39
CA VAL A 240 -19.73 1.37 1.94
C VAL A 240 -20.16 -0.08 1.88
N GLU A 241 -21.34 -0.39 2.36
CA GLU A 241 -21.94 -1.72 2.33
C GLU A 241 -23.35 -1.63 1.72
N CYS A 242 -23.61 -2.45 0.72
CA CYS A 242 -24.90 -2.59 0.06
C CYS A 242 -25.22 -4.06 -0.21
N ARG A 243 -26.44 -4.37 -0.62
CA ARG A 243 -26.84 -5.75 -0.98
C ARG A 243 -26.01 -6.28 -2.15
N ASN A 244 -25.73 -7.60 -2.16
CA ASN A 244 -25.02 -8.25 -3.27
C ASN A 244 -25.72 -8.04 -4.60
N GLU A 245 -27.04 -8.02 -4.61
CA GLU A 245 -27.86 -7.84 -5.82
C GLU A 245 -27.58 -6.51 -6.53
N VAL A 246 -27.28 -5.45 -5.77
CA VAL A 246 -26.90 -4.14 -6.33
C VAL A 246 -25.60 -4.22 -7.11
N MET A 247 -24.62 -4.96 -6.61
CA MET A 247 -23.29 -5.09 -7.21
C MET A 247 -23.14 -6.30 -8.14
N GLU A 248 -24.21 -7.10 -8.34
CA GLU A 248 -24.12 -8.41 -9.03
C GLU A 248 -23.47 -8.31 -10.40
N LYS A 249 -23.90 -7.35 -11.24
CA LYS A 249 -23.38 -7.16 -12.60
C LYS A 249 -21.88 -6.86 -12.59
N VAL A 250 -21.43 -6.03 -11.68
CA VAL A 250 -20.02 -5.66 -11.53
C VAL A 250 -19.22 -6.83 -10.95
N ASN A 251 -19.73 -7.46 -9.90
CA ASN A 251 -19.06 -8.57 -9.21
C ASN A 251 -18.85 -9.81 -10.11
N LYS A 252 -19.71 -10.01 -11.13
CA LYS A 252 -19.58 -11.14 -12.07
C LYS A 252 -18.44 -10.98 -13.05
N VAL A 253 -18.11 -9.76 -13.43
CA VAL A 253 -17.19 -9.49 -14.56
C VAL A 253 -15.90 -8.77 -14.15
N LEU A 254 -15.89 -8.11 -13.01
CA LEU A 254 -14.71 -7.42 -12.50
C LEU A 254 -14.19 -8.10 -11.23
N TYR A 255 -12.93 -8.48 -11.26
CA TYR A 255 -12.24 -8.96 -10.05
C TYR A 255 -12.16 -7.86 -8.98
N GLU A 256 -11.82 -6.64 -9.37
CA GLU A 256 -11.83 -5.44 -8.54
C GLU A 256 -12.32 -4.25 -9.38
N SER A 257 -13.42 -3.62 -8.97
CA SER A 257 -13.92 -2.43 -9.65
C SER A 257 -13.19 -1.18 -9.14
N LYS A 258 -12.05 -0.87 -9.74
CA LYS A 258 -11.32 0.36 -9.44
C LYS A 258 -11.84 1.51 -10.30
N LEU A 259 -12.77 2.27 -9.73
CA LEU A 259 -13.34 3.46 -10.34
C LEU A 259 -12.71 4.72 -9.72
N ILE A 260 -12.31 5.66 -10.56
CA ILE A 260 -11.70 6.94 -10.15
C ILE A 260 -12.54 8.07 -10.71
N GLY A 261 -12.80 9.08 -9.88
CA GLY A 261 -13.50 10.29 -10.28
C GLY A 261 -13.01 11.53 -9.54
N TYR A 262 -13.50 12.68 -10.00
CA TYR A 262 -13.16 13.99 -9.46
C TYR A 262 -14.45 14.80 -9.22
N PRO A 263 -15.23 14.45 -8.18
CA PRO A 263 -16.53 15.05 -7.91
C PRO A 263 -16.46 16.56 -7.70
N LYS A 264 -17.48 17.26 -8.20
CA LYS A 264 -17.65 18.70 -7.92
C LYS A 264 -18.16 18.88 -6.48
N PRO A 265 -17.95 20.04 -5.84
CA PRO A 265 -17.22 21.21 -6.36
C PRO A 265 -15.70 21.12 -6.20
N TRP A 266 -15.20 20.22 -5.30
CA TRP A 266 -13.82 20.23 -4.85
C TRP A 266 -12.84 19.56 -5.82
N LYS A 267 -13.30 18.61 -6.62
CA LYS A 267 -12.47 17.85 -7.57
C LYS A 267 -11.27 17.16 -6.93
N ASN A 268 -11.39 16.72 -5.68
CA ASN A 268 -10.42 15.80 -5.12
C ASN A 268 -10.49 14.48 -5.87
N LYS A 269 -9.36 13.79 -5.99
CA LYS A 269 -9.36 12.41 -6.49
C LYS A 269 -10.11 11.53 -5.50
N VAL A 270 -11.17 10.88 -5.98
CA VAL A 270 -11.91 9.87 -5.21
C VAL A 270 -11.84 8.56 -5.96
N ARG A 271 -11.71 7.48 -5.23
CA ARG A 271 -11.62 6.14 -5.80
C ARG A 271 -12.31 5.09 -4.97
N THR A 272 -12.80 4.05 -5.63
CA THR A 272 -13.15 2.79 -4.97
C THR A 272 -11.87 2.02 -4.61
N PHE A 273 -11.94 1.21 -3.57
CA PHE A 273 -10.80 0.40 -3.11
C PHE A 273 -11.29 -0.84 -2.37
N CYS A 274 -10.57 -1.96 -2.53
CA CYS A 274 -10.79 -3.20 -1.77
C CYS A 274 -12.27 -3.64 -1.75
N GLN A 275 -12.78 -4.02 -2.92
CA GLN A 275 -14.13 -4.57 -3.08
C GLN A 275 -14.19 -6.02 -2.58
N ASN A 276 -15.22 -6.33 -1.80
CA ASN A 276 -15.43 -7.63 -1.16
C ASN A 276 -16.86 -8.13 -1.41
N PRO A 277 -17.10 -8.85 -2.52
CA PRO A 277 -18.39 -9.49 -2.80
C PRO A 277 -18.71 -10.57 -1.76
N GLY A 278 -19.89 -10.52 -1.15
CA GLY A 278 -20.26 -11.44 -0.06
C GLY A 278 -19.33 -11.33 1.16
N GLY A 279 -18.62 -10.21 1.30
CA GLY A 279 -17.65 -9.99 2.36
C GLY A 279 -18.26 -9.41 3.63
N PHE A 280 -17.39 -9.13 4.58
CA PHE A 280 -17.74 -8.58 5.90
C PHE A 280 -16.99 -7.29 6.13
N VAL A 281 -17.65 -6.30 6.69
CA VAL A 281 -16.99 -5.11 7.24
C VAL A 281 -16.31 -5.50 8.54
N ALA A 282 -15.11 -5.02 8.77
CA ALA A 282 -14.28 -5.34 9.93
C ALA A 282 -13.65 -4.09 10.54
N GLN A 283 -13.45 -4.10 11.84
CA GLN A 283 -12.62 -3.12 12.53
C GLN A 283 -11.18 -3.62 12.58
N GLU A 284 -10.25 -2.73 12.33
CA GLU A 284 -8.81 -2.88 12.56
C GLU A 284 -8.35 -1.78 13.51
N ASN A 285 -7.34 -2.07 14.31
CA ASN A 285 -6.72 -1.06 15.16
C ASN A 285 -5.32 -0.74 14.62
N TYR A 286 -5.09 0.55 14.39
CA TYR A 286 -3.77 1.09 14.12
C TYR A 286 -3.03 1.38 15.43
N ASP A 287 -1.79 1.85 15.33
CA ASP A 287 -1.02 2.24 16.49
C ASP A 287 -1.81 3.29 17.32
N ASN A 288 -1.63 3.27 18.65
CA ASN A 288 -2.36 4.10 19.61
C ASN A 288 -3.88 3.80 19.71
N ASP A 289 -4.28 2.55 19.48
CA ASP A 289 -5.67 2.08 19.57
C ASP A 289 -6.66 2.81 18.65
N LEU A 290 -6.17 3.41 17.56
CA LEU A 290 -7.01 4.06 16.56
C LEU A 290 -7.81 3.02 15.79
N ALA A 291 -9.11 2.94 16.05
CA ALA A 291 -10.01 2.05 15.32
C ALA A 291 -10.32 2.59 13.93
N VAL A 292 -10.06 1.78 12.91
CA VAL A 292 -10.37 2.07 11.51
C VAL A 292 -11.17 0.94 10.90
N VAL A 293 -11.99 1.24 9.90
CA VAL A 293 -12.78 0.23 9.20
C VAL A 293 -11.98 -0.35 8.03
N ASN A 294 -12.20 -1.64 7.78
CA ASN A 294 -11.70 -2.36 6.61
C ASN A 294 -12.74 -3.39 6.14
N GLY A 295 -12.43 -4.17 5.10
CA GLY A 295 -13.27 -5.25 4.61
C GLY A 295 -12.51 -6.56 4.51
N HIS A 296 -13.19 -7.66 4.78
CA HIS A 296 -12.66 -9.01 4.65
C HIS A 296 -13.54 -9.89 3.77
N SER A 297 -12.90 -10.70 2.93
CA SER A 297 -13.52 -11.79 2.19
C SER A 297 -13.07 -13.12 2.76
N PHE A 298 -14.03 -14.01 3.03
CA PHE A 298 -13.74 -15.39 3.40
C PHE A 298 -14.06 -16.31 2.23
N LYS A 299 -13.32 -17.41 2.08
CA LYS A 299 -13.54 -18.36 1.00
C LYS A 299 -14.88 -19.09 1.15
N GLU A 300 -15.16 -19.56 2.36
CA GLU A 300 -16.33 -20.41 2.63
C GLU A 300 -17.51 -19.65 3.24
N LYS A 301 -17.27 -18.58 3.99
CA LYS A 301 -18.30 -17.78 4.65
C LYS A 301 -18.64 -16.55 3.82
N LYS A 302 -19.91 -16.43 3.40
CA LYS A 302 -20.39 -15.29 2.63
C LYS A 302 -21.50 -14.57 3.38
N SER A 303 -21.57 -13.25 3.19
CA SER A 303 -22.67 -12.40 3.62
C SER A 303 -23.63 -12.14 2.45
N GLU A 304 -24.76 -11.52 2.75
CA GLU A 304 -25.70 -11.05 1.72
C GLU A 304 -25.31 -9.70 1.12
N ASN A 305 -24.17 -9.15 1.54
CA ASN A 305 -23.74 -7.80 1.18
C ASN A 305 -22.39 -7.83 0.45
N THR A 306 -22.20 -6.83 -0.39
CA THR A 306 -20.90 -6.42 -0.92
C THR A 306 -20.45 -5.17 -0.18
N ASN A 307 -19.17 -5.09 0.18
CA ASN A 307 -18.60 -3.86 0.71
C ASN A 307 -17.35 -3.42 -0.07
N LEU A 308 -17.14 -2.12 -0.12
CA LEU A 308 -15.97 -1.49 -0.71
C LEU A 308 -15.65 -0.15 -0.04
N ALA A 309 -14.41 0.29 -0.08
CA ALA A 309 -14.04 1.60 0.41
C ALA A 309 -14.24 2.67 -0.67
N ILE A 310 -14.65 3.86 -0.24
CA ILE A 310 -14.58 5.09 -1.02
C ILE A 310 -13.59 6.00 -0.32
N LEU A 311 -12.47 6.28 -1.00
CA LEU A 311 -11.34 7.01 -0.45
C LEU A 311 -11.15 8.33 -1.18
N VAL A 312 -11.09 9.43 -0.42
CA VAL A 312 -10.83 10.78 -0.92
C VAL A 312 -9.38 11.14 -0.62
N SER A 313 -8.61 11.43 -1.66
CA SER A 313 -7.20 11.82 -1.50
C SER A 313 -7.10 13.29 -1.07
N HIS A 314 -6.38 13.52 0.03
CA HIS A 314 -6.13 14.84 0.58
C HIS A 314 -4.66 15.20 0.41
N ASN A 315 -4.44 16.29 -0.31
CA ASN A 315 -3.14 16.93 -0.46
C ASN A 315 -3.16 18.24 0.32
N PHE A 316 -2.12 18.50 1.06
CA PHE A 316 -1.97 19.73 1.82
C PHE A 316 -0.85 20.58 1.25
N THR A 317 -0.97 21.88 1.45
CA THR A 317 0.04 22.88 1.08
C THR A 317 0.47 23.65 2.31
N GLU A 318 1.65 24.27 2.23
CA GLU A 318 2.12 25.15 3.28
C GLU A 318 1.04 26.16 3.73
N PRO A 319 1.01 26.49 5.03
CA PRO A 319 1.98 26.13 6.07
C PRO A 319 1.81 24.74 6.68
N PHE A 320 0.79 23.96 6.29
CA PHE A 320 0.49 22.68 6.89
C PHE A 320 1.24 21.54 6.20
N ASN A 321 1.98 20.75 7.00
CA ASN A 321 2.86 19.68 6.50
C ASN A 321 2.73 18.35 7.27
N GLN A 322 1.64 18.15 8.02
CA GLN A 322 1.43 16.95 8.83
C GLN A 322 0.14 16.19 8.44
N PRO A 323 0.01 15.71 7.19
CA PRO A 323 -1.23 15.09 6.71
C PRO A 323 -1.62 13.84 7.50
N ILE A 324 -0.65 13.03 7.95
CA ILE A 324 -0.90 11.83 8.76
C ILE A 324 -1.53 12.24 10.10
N ALA A 325 -0.95 13.21 10.80
CA ALA A 325 -1.50 13.72 12.07
C ALA A 325 -2.93 14.26 11.89
N TYR A 326 -3.20 14.95 10.78
CA TYR A 326 -4.56 15.40 10.46
C TYR A 326 -5.55 14.23 10.34
N ALA A 327 -5.20 13.21 9.56
CA ALA A 327 -6.08 12.07 9.37
C ALA A 327 -6.23 11.22 10.65
N GLN A 328 -5.18 11.13 11.49
CA GLN A 328 -5.26 10.54 12.83
C GLN A 328 -6.26 11.29 13.71
N LYS A 329 -6.23 12.62 13.72
CA LYS A 329 -7.19 13.44 14.49
C LYS A 329 -8.63 13.26 14.01
N VAL A 330 -8.86 13.12 12.71
CA VAL A 330 -10.19 12.77 12.18
C VAL A 330 -10.65 11.40 12.70
N GLY A 331 -9.75 10.41 12.69
CA GLY A 331 -10.03 9.09 13.25
C GLY A 331 -10.30 9.10 14.75
N GLU A 332 -9.47 9.79 15.53
CA GLU A 332 -9.65 9.95 16.98
C GLU A 332 -11.01 10.61 17.31
N LEU A 333 -11.39 11.67 16.58
CA LEU A 333 -12.68 12.32 16.76
C LEU A 333 -13.85 11.37 16.44
N THR A 334 -13.74 10.61 15.36
CA THR A 334 -14.76 9.60 15.00
C THR A 334 -14.86 8.51 16.06
N ASN A 335 -13.72 8.01 16.56
CA ASN A 335 -13.70 6.99 17.61
C ASN A 335 -14.26 7.54 18.93
N MET A 336 -14.00 8.79 19.26
CA MET A 336 -14.59 9.42 20.45
C MET A 336 -16.12 9.43 20.39
N LEU A 337 -16.70 9.80 19.24
CA LEU A 337 -18.16 9.81 19.05
C LEU A 337 -18.75 8.39 19.01
N GLY A 338 -17.98 7.40 18.54
CA GLY A 338 -18.36 5.99 18.54
C GLY A 338 -18.00 5.23 19.82
N ALA A 339 -17.53 5.91 20.88
CA ALA A 339 -17.04 5.30 22.12
C ALA A 339 -16.02 4.16 21.87
N GLY A 340 -15.08 4.38 20.96
CA GLY A 340 -14.04 3.41 20.56
C GLY A 340 -14.47 2.42 19.47
N HIS A 341 -15.71 2.48 19.01
CA HIS A 341 -16.23 1.63 17.94
C HIS A 341 -16.32 2.37 16.60
N ILE A 342 -16.38 1.61 15.52
CA ILE A 342 -16.72 2.13 14.20
C ILE A 342 -18.16 2.63 14.19
N MET A 343 -18.36 3.85 13.68
CA MET A 343 -19.70 4.38 13.47
C MET A 343 -20.27 3.95 12.11
N VAL A 344 -21.57 3.74 12.05
CA VAL A 344 -22.32 3.43 10.84
C VAL A 344 -23.52 4.37 10.70
N GLN A 345 -23.76 4.84 9.46
CA GLN A 345 -24.88 5.70 9.12
C GLN A 345 -25.48 5.29 7.77
N ARG A 346 -26.79 5.37 7.61
CA ARG A 346 -27.46 5.13 6.32
C ARG A 346 -27.25 6.34 5.40
N TYR A 347 -27.06 6.08 4.13
CA TYR A 347 -26.86 7.14 3.13
C TYR A 347 -28.02 8.14 3.08
N GLY A 348 -29.27 7.66 3.14
CA GLY A 348 -30.44 8.53 3.17
C GLY A 348 -30.45 9.47 4.38
N ASP A 349 -30.05 8.98 5.56
CA ASP A 349 -30.00 9.80 6.77
C ASP A 349 -28.92 10.89 6.67
N ILE A 350 -27.78 10.58 5.99
CA ILE A 350 -26.76 11.59 5.68
C ILE A 350 -27.33 12.71 4.81
N LEU A 351 -28.10 12.35 3.77
CA LEU A 351 -28.73 13.33 2.87
C LEU A 351 -29.77 14.20 3.58
N ASP A 352 -30.48 13.61 4.54
CA ASP A 352 -31.48 14.30 5.36
C ASP A 352 -30.85 15.14 6.50
N GLY A 353 -29.52 15.07 6.68
CA GLY A 353 -28.81 15.79 7.76
C GLY A 353 -29.15 15.27 9.16
N LYS A 354 -29.48 14.00 9.30
CA LYS A 354 -29.85 13.37 10.57
C LYS A 354 -29.01 12.13 10.87
N ARG A 355 -28.84 11.82 12.17
CA ARG A 355 -28.19 10.59 12.59
C ARG A 355 -29.03 9.35 12.25
N THR A 356 -28.39 8.22 12.09
CA THR A 356 -29.05 6.91 12.07
C THR A 356 -29.23 6.37 13.49
N TRP A 357 -30.38 5.76 13.77
CA TRP A 357 -30.65 5.11 15.04
C TRP A 357 -30.56 3.59 14.92
N ALA A 358 -30.24 2.90 16.01
CA ALA A 358 -30.12 1.45 16.03
C ALA A 358 -31.42 0.74 15.56
N LYS A 359 -32.60 1.30 15.91
CA LYS A 359 -33.89 0.80 15.44
C LYS A 359 -34.03 0.84 13.92
N GLU A 360 -33.57 1.90 13.30
CA GLU A 360 -33.60 2.08 11.84
C GLU A 360 -32.70 1.09 11.14
N LEU A 361 -31.48 0.83 11.66
CA LEU A 361 -30.59 -0.23 11.17
C LEU A 361 -31.23 -1.62 11.29
N ALA A 362 -31.91 -1.88 12.40
CA ALA A 362 -32.58 -3.15 12.61
C ALA A 362 -33.74 -3.40 11.62
N GLN A 363 -34.35 -2.35 11.08
CA GLN A 363 -35.41 -2.42 10.09
C GLN A 363 -34.96 -2.31 8.64
N SER A 364 -33.70 -1.91 8.41
CA SER A 364 -33.14 -1.72 7.07
C SER A 364 -33.00 -3.04 6.29
N ASN A 365 -33.09 -2.99 4.95
CA ASN A 365 -32.82 -4.14 4.06
C ASN A 365 -31.33 -4.50 4.07
N VAL A 366 -30.45 -3.49 4.22
CA VAL A 366 -29.02 -3.72 4.40
C VAL A 366 -28.72 -3.89 5.88
N LYS A 367 -28.37 -5.10 6.29
CA LYS A 367 -28.01 -5.41 7.67
C LYS A 367 -26.50 -5.25 7.86
N PRO A 368 -26.04 -4.48 8.88
CA PRO A 368 -24.61 -4.35 9.16
C PRO A 368 -23.93 -5.70 9.35
N THR A 369 -22.85 -5.97 8.60
CA THR A 369 -22.04 -7.16 8.82
C THR A 369 -21.03 -6.97 9.95
N LEU A 370 -20.63 -5.75 10.27
CA LEU A 370 -19.88 -5.40 11.49
C LEU A 370 -20.89 -5.21 12.63
N LYS A 371 -21.02 -6.24 13.46
CA LYS A 371 -22.04 -6.29 14.52
C LYS A 371 -21.84 -5.27 15.64
N ASP A 372 -20.57 -4.90 15.89
CA ASP A 372 -20.19 -3.96 16.95
C ASP A 372 -20.19 -2.49 16.47
N ALA A 373 -20.59 -2.25 15.21
CA ALA A 373 -20.70 -0.89 14.70
C ALA A 373 -21.83 -0.11 15.40
N VAL A 374 -21.56 1.13 15.76
CA VAL A 374 -22.49 2.01 16.46
C VAL A 374 -23.24 2.91 15.48
N ALA A 375 -24.58 2.86 15.52
CA ALA A 375 -25.41 3.77 14.75
C ALA A 375 -25.20 5.22 15.20
N GLY A 376 -24.89 6.11 14.27
CA GLY A 376 -24.52 7.48 14.62
C GLY A 376 -24.64 8.47 13.46
N ASP A 377 -23.93 9.58 13.61
CA ASP A 377 -23.76 10.61 12.60
C ASP A 377 -22.27 10.76 12.29
N ILE A 378 -21.84 10.15 11.20
CA ILE A 378 -20.43 10.22 10.77
C ILE A 378 -20.06 11.63 10.29
N THR A 379 -21.04 12.44 9.88
CA THR A 379 -20.77 13.80 9.38
C THR A 379 -20.32 14.75 10.48
N ALA A 380 -20.60 14.42 11.75
CA ALA A 380 -20.15 15.20 12.89
C ALA A 380 -18.63 15.14 13.14
N ALA A 381 -17.95 14.11 12.60
CA ALA A 381 -16.52 13.91 12.76
C ALA A 381 -15.74 14.02 11.44
N MET A 382 -16.35 13.63 10.33
CA MET A 382 -15.68 13.62 9.03
C MET A 382 -15.55 15.04 8.46
N PRO A 383 -14.40 15.39 7.84
CA PRO A 383 -14.24 16.69 7.22
C PRO A 383 -15.32 16.94 6.16
N TYR A 384 -15.95 18.11 6.19
CA TYR A 384 -16.99 18.52 5.24
C TYR A 384 -16.60 18.28 3.78
N ARG A 385 -15.35 18.62 3.44
CA ARG A 385 -14.82 18.42 2.09
C ARG A 385 -14.74 16.94 1.70
N ALA A 386 -14.36 16.05 2.64
CA ALA A 386 -14.34 14.62 2.41
C ALA A 386 -15.76 14.08 2.19
N MET A 387 -16.70 14.44 3.08
CA MET A 387 -18.08 14.00 2.97
C MET A 387 -18.78 14.47 1.69
N THR A 388 -18.57 15.73 1.29
CA THR A 388 -19.11 16.25 0.03
C THR A 388 -18.59 15.44 -1.17
N ASN A 389 -17.28 15.17 -1.23
CA ASN A 389 -16.71 14.34 -2.29
C ASN A 389 -17.28 12.91 -2.27
N ILE A 390 -17.46 12.31 -1.10
CA ILE A 390 -18.01 10.96 -0.95
C ILE A 390 -19.47 10.90 -1.44
N ILE A 391 -20.30 11.83 -1.00
CA ILE A 391 -21.72 11.91 -1.39
C ILE A 391 -21.86 12.05 -2.91
N GLU A 392 -21.12 12.98 -3.51
CA GLU A 392 -21.17 13.19 -4.95
C GLU A 392 -20.60 11.99 -5.72
N PHE A 393 -19.55 11.35 -5.22
CA PHE A 393 -19.00 10.14 -5.84
C PHE A 393 -19.96 8.96 -5.78
N ILE A 394 -20.72 8.79 -4.69
CA ILE A 394 -21.79 7.78 -4.56
C ILE A 394 -22.87 8.00 -5.63
N LYS A 395 -23.27 9.25 -5.89
CA LYS A 395 -24.22 9.57 -6.96
C LYS A 395 -23.67 9.22 -8.35
N MET A 396 -22.37 9.46 -8.57
CA MET A 396 -21.71 9.06 -9.83
C MET A 396 -21.65 7.53 -9.95
N LEU A 397 -21.36 6.81 -8.86
CA LEU A 397 -21.37 5.33 -8.83
C LEU A 397 -22.76 4.77 -9.12
N ASP A 398 -23.83 5.40 -8.65
CA ASP A 398 -25.21 4.98 -8.90
C ASP A 398 -25.57 4.97 -10.39
N MET A 399 -24.95 5.85 -11.20
CA MET A 399 -25.08 5.83 -12.66
C MET A 399 -24.43 4.60 -13.30
N VAL A 400 -23.43 3.99 -12.66
CA VAL A 400 -22.74 2.79 -13.12
C VAL A 400 -23.41 1.54 -12.55
N VAL A 401 -23.83 1.62 -11.30
CA VAL A 401 -24.40 0.54 -10.50
C VAL A 401 -25.70 1.05 -9.87
N PRO A 402 -26.83 0.99 -10.60
CA PRO A 402 -28.11 1.48 -10.11
C PRO A 402 -28.51 0.83 -8.78
N GLY A 403 -28.91 1.66 -7.80
CA GLY A 403 -29.24 1.25 -6.44
C GLY A 403 -28.06 1.38 -5.45
N PHE A 404 -26.87 1.77 -5.90
CA PHE A 404 -25.73 2.01 -5.01
C PHE A 404 -25.98 3.21 -4.08
N ALA A 405 -26.67 4.26 -4.55
CA ALA A 405 -27.09 5.43 -3.77
C ALA A 405 -28.45 5.26 -3.09
N ALA A 406 -28.89 4.02 -2.82
CA ALA A 406 -30.12 3.77 -2.08
C ALA A 406 -30.05 4.33 -0.65
N ASN A 407 -31.18 4.79 -0.12
CA ASN A 407 -31.25 5.36 1.24
C ASN A 407 -30.71 4.42 2.33
N GLU A 408 -30.81 3.12 2.13
CA GLU A 408 -30.39 2.08 3.08
C GLU A 408 -28.96 1.60 2.90
N THR A 409 -28.24 2.09 1.89
CA THR A 409 -26.79 1.86 1.76
C THR A 409 -26.09 2.37 3.02
N LEU A 410 -25.19 1.55 3.58
CA LEU A 410 -24.52 1.84 4.85
C LEU A 410 -23.13 2.42 4.60
N LEU A 411 -22.77 3.45 5.34
CA LEU A 411 -21.45 4.06 5.35
C LEU A 411 -20.85 3.90 6.75
N TYR A 412 -19.65 3.32 6.81
CA TYR A 412 -18.88 3.13 8.04
C TYR A 412 -17.67 4.05 8.04
N SER A 413 -17.36 4.64 9.17
CA SER A 413 -16.28 5.61 9.34
C SER A 413 -15.47 5.35 10.62
N PRO A 414 -14.15 5.62 10.61
CA PRO A 414 -13.35 6.13 9.51
C PRO A 414 -12.63 5.02 8.71
N GLU A 415 -12.50 5.14 7.40
CA GLU A 415 -11.50 4.40 6.64
C GLU A 415 -10.34 5.33 6.29
N LEU A 416 -9.16 5.02 6.80
CA LEU A 416 -7.96 5.86 6.67
C LEU A 416 -6.84 5.09 6.00
N LYS A 417 -6.14 5.74 5.08
CA LYS A 417 -4.90 5.20 4.50
C LYS A 417 -3.82 6.27 4.58
N PHE A 418 -2.74 5.93 5.27
CA PHE A 418 -1.57 6.79 5.43
C PHE A 418 -0.51 6.42 4.40
N TYR A 419 0.15 7.42 3.86
CA TYR A 419 1.23 7.24 2.91
C TYR A 419 2.47 7.98 3.39
N SER A 420 3.64 7.37 3.18
CA SER A 420 4.92 7.91 3.56
C SER A 420 5.16 9.28 2.93
N ASN A 421 5.97 10.09 3.57
CA ASN A 421 6.51 11.31 2.98
C ASN A 421 7.22 10.98 1.66
N LYS A 422 7.12 11.87 0.70
CA LYS A 422 7.66 11.67 -0.64
C LYS A 422 9.06 12.30 -0.71
N VAL A 423 10.08 11.47 -0.73
CA VAL A 423 11.46 11.92 -0.91
C VAL A 423 11.60 12.57 -2.29
N LYS A 424 12.20 13.76 -2.35
CA LYS A 424 12.48 14.42 -3.64
C LYS A 424 13.66 13.72 -4.31
N MET A 425 13.43 13.27 -5.53
CA MET A 425 14.42 12.61 -6.37
C MET A 425 14.25 13.07 -7.81
N ASP A 426 15.30 12.97 -8.60
CA ASP A 426 15.24 13.13 -10.05
C ASP A 426 14.90 11.82 -10.76
N SER A 427 14.90 11.82 -12.11
CA SER A 427 14.62 10.62 -12.90
C SER A 427 15.72 9.54 -12.81
N ASN A 428 16.88 9.84 -12.25
CA ASN A 428 17.95 8.88 -11.95
C ASN A 428 17.82 8.29 -10.55
N LEU A 429 16.77 8.67 -9.80
CA LEU A 429 16.55 8.35 -8.40
C LEU A 429 17.62 8.92 -7.46
N ASP A 430 18.32 9.97 -7.89
CA ASP A 430 19.29 10.68 -7.06
C ASP A 430 18.55 11.63 -6.10
N THR A 431 18.88 11.58 -4.81
CA THR A 431 18.43 12.54 -3.80
C THR A 431 19.34 13.78 -3.81
N ASN A 432 19.04 14.75 -2.93
CA ASN A 432 19.95 15.90 -2.72
C ASN A 432 21.26 15.52 -1.98
N ILE A 433 21.37 14.29 -1.47
CA ILE A 433 22.58 13.77 -0.82
C ILE A 433 23.25 12.81 -1.81
N LYS A 434 24.46 13.14 -2.23
CA LYS A 434 25.24 12.29 -3.14
C LYS A 434 25.52 10.92 -2.52
N GLY A 435 25.40 9.85 -3.29
CA GLY A 435 25.60 8.49 -2.81
C GLY A 435 24.43 7.91 -2.03
N LEU A 436 23.29 8.63 -1.89
CA LEU A 436 22.09 8.18 -1.19
C LEU A 436 20.87 8.11 -2.12
N HIS A 437 20.22 6.96 -2.13
CA HIS A 437 18.97 6.71 -2.86
C HIS A 437 17.89 6.16 -1.92
N CYS A 438 16.64 6.57 -2.12
CA CYS A 438 15.52 6.13 -1.29
C CYS A 438 14.44 5.49 -2.18
N LEU A 439 14.13 4.22 -1.97
CA LEU A 439 13.27 3.43 -2.85
C LEU A 439 12.05 2.85 -2.12
N GLY A 440 11.14 2.33 -2.92
CA GLY A 440 10.01 1.57 -2.42
C GLY A 440 8.98 2.41 -1.67
N ASP A 441 8.13 1.73 -0.91
CA ASP A 441 6.99 2.36 -0.23
C ASP A 441 7.41 3.38 0.84
N SER A 442 8.60 3.21 1.46
CA SER A 442 9.14 4.19 2.43
C SER A 442 9.47 5.53 1.80
N SER A 443 9.87 5.54 0.54
CA SER A 443 10.19 6.78 -0.19
C SER A 443 8.95 7.58 -0.63
N GLY A 444 7.74 6.99 -0.51
CA GLY A 444 6.47 7.61 -0.90
C GLY A 444 6.15 7.53 -2.41
N TRP A 445 7.03 6.94 -3.24
CA TRP A 445 6.84 6.86 -4.68
C TRP A 445 6.09 5.62 -5.13
N THR A 446 6.18 4.51 -4.40
CA THR A 446 5.54 3.25 -4.76
C THR A 446 4.54 2.80 -3.69
N ARG A 447 3.67 1.88 -4.08
CA ARG A 447 2.71 1.21 -3.20
C ARG A 447 2.53 -0.24 -3.68
N GLY A 448 2.98 -1.18 -2.85
CA GLY A 448 2.82 -2.61 -3.13
C GLY A 448 3.99 -3.23 -3.87
N LEU A 449 3.91 -4.56 -4.03
CA LEU A 449 5.03 -5.41 -4.43
C LEU A 449 5.60 -5.05 -5.80
N MET A 450 4.74 -4.99 -6.82
CA MET A 450 5.20 -4.78 -8.21
C MET A 450 5.93 -3.45 -8.36
N MET A 451 5.33 -2.33 -7.97
CA MET A 451 5.96 -1.02 -8.18
C MET A 451 7.21 -0.81 -7.33
N ALA A 452 7.27 -1.42 -6.14
CA ALA A 452 8.50 -1.43 -5.35
C ALA A 452 9.61 -2.23 -6.06
N SER A 453 9.28 -3.38 -6.65
CA SER A 453 10.22 -4.19 -7.45
C SER A 453 10.67 -3.45 -8.70
N VAL A 454 9.76 -2.80 -9.41
CA VAL A 454 10.05 -1.95 -10.59
C VAL A 454 11.04 -0.85 -10.24
N MET A 455 10.82 -0.17 -9.11
CA MET A 455 11.75 0.87 -8.65
C MET A 455 13.13 0.30 -8.31
N GLY A 456 13.17 -0.93 -7.77
CA GLY A 456 14.42 -1.68 -7.56
C GLY A 456 15.13 -2.02 -8.86
N VAL A 457 14.40 -2.55 -9.86
CA VAL A 457 14.95 -2.81 -11.20
C VAL A 457 15.51 -1.53 -11.82
N LEU A 458 14.78 -0.43 -11.76
CA LEU A 458 15.26 0.85 -12.28
C LEU A 458 16.56 1.29 -11.60
N MET A 459 16.64 1.18 -10.28
CA MET A 459 17.84 1.51 -9.54
C MET A 459 19.02 0.61 -9.93
N GLY A 460 18.80 -0.69 -10.05
CA GLY A 460 19.81 -1.65 -10.50
C GLY A 460 20.36 -1.29 -11.87
N ARG A 461 19.49 -0.91 -12.84
CA ARG A 461 19.90 -0.43 -14.17
C ARG A 461 20.77 0.82 -14.08
N LYS A 462 20.34 1.81 -13.32
CA LYS A 462 21.09 3.07 -13.15
C LYS A 462 22.46 2.86 -12.53
N LEU A 463 22.57 1.95 -11.58
CA LEU A 463 23.85 1.62 -10.96
C LEU A 463 24.75 0.83 -11.90
N ALA A 464 24.21 -0.07 -12.72
CA ALA A 464 24.97 -0.81 -13.74
C ALA A 464 25.45 0.12 -14.85
N GLU A 465 24.63 1.05 -15.35
CA GLU A 465 25.00 2.05 -16.36
C GLU A 465 26.18 2.92 -15.89
N LYS A 466 26.25 3.28 -14.60
CA LYS A 466 27.38 4.02 -14.01
C LYS A 466 28.68 3.19 -14.01
N GLU A 467 28.60 1.86 -14.12
CA GLU A 467 29.76 0.95 -14.24
C GLU A 467 30.16 0.66 -15.69
N GLY A 468 29.32 0.99 -16.66
CA GLY A 468 29.51 0.63 -18.06
C GLY A 468 29.10 -0.82 -18.39
N CYS A 469 28.20 -1.39 -17.57
CA CYS A 469 27.62 -2.73 -17.74
C CYS A 469 26.25 -2.68 -18.40
#